data_2a3f3956517826518c1c8be659627cbc
#
_entry.id   2a3f3956517826518c1c8be659627cbc
#
_cell.length_a   1.000
_cell.length_b   1.000
_cell.length_c   1.000
_cell.angle_alpha   90.00
_cell.angle_beta   90.00
_cell.angle_gamma   90.00
#
_symmetry.space_group_name_H-M   'P 1'
#
loop_
_entity.id
_entity.type
_entity.pdbx_description
1 polymer ?
#
loop_
_entity_poly.entity_id
_entity_poly.type
_entity_poly.pdbx_seq_one_letter_code
_entity_poly.pdbx_strand_id
1 'polypeptide(L)'
;MANKKGKKVAVAGHFSLVEKQLGCKCSLSILEREPEGADFLDSACEYILPEQDFVFITGMTLTNKTLPRLLSLCRHAKTTLVGPSATISPILFDFGVDCIAGFYITDIDLARSMVSQAAHREIFRSGKRITLSKEELPKRT
;
A
#
# COMPACT_ATOMS: atom_id res chain seq x y z
N MET A 1 12.15 -9.98 2.94
CA MET A 1 12.07 -8.51 2.69
C MET A 1 13.42 -8.03 2.21
N ALA A 2 13.48 -7.36 1.07
CA ALA A 2 14.74 -6.79 0.56
C ALA A 2 15.29 -5.77 1.56
N ASN A 3 16.61 -5.71 1.71
CA ASN A 3 17.28 -4.75 2.58
C ASN A 3 17.03 -3.32 2.06
N LYS A 4 16.23 -2.53 2.79
CA LYS A 4 15.83 -1.16 2.42
C LYS A 4 16.72 -0.08 3.06
N LYS A 5 17.84 -0.46 3.68
CA LYS A 5 18.77 0.48 4.31
C LYS A 5 19.35 1.46 3.26
N GLY A 6 19.17 2.75 3.50
CA GLY A 6 19.64 3.82 2.59
C GLY A 6 18.79 4.01 1.32
N LYS A 7 17.62 3.34 1.23
CA LYS A 7 16.69 3.48 0.11
C LYS A 7 15.68 4.60 0.35
N LYS A 8 15.21 5.22 -0.74
CA LYS A 8 14.11 6.19 -0.72
C LYS A 8 12.78 5.44 -0.79
N VAL A 9 11.92 5.67 0.17
CA VAL A 9 10.62 4.98 0.29
C VAL A 9 9.52 6.01 0.46
N ALA A 10 8.47 5.93 -0.35
CA ALA A 10 7.26 6.71 -0.13
C ALA A 10 6.07 5.82 0.26
N VAL A 11 5.16 6.42 1.00
CA VAL A 11 3.88 5.82 1.39
C VAL A 11 2.77 6.79 1.00
N ALA A 12 1.91 6.38 0.07
CA ALA A 12 0.69 7.11 -0.26
C ALA A 12 -0.46 6.55 0.58
N GLY A 13 -0.80 7.25 1.63
CA GLY A 13 -1.69 6.84 2.71
C GLY A 13 -0.96 6.68 4.04
N HIS A 14 -1.68 6.72 5.15
CA HIS A 14 -1.10 6.60 6.48
C HIS A 14 -1.18 5.16 7.01
N PHE A 15 -0.02 4.54 7.22
CA PHE A 15 0.10 3.18 7.76
C PHE A 15 1.07 3.13 8.92
N SER A 16 0.60 3.31 10.13
CA SER A 16 1.43 3.33 11.34
C SER A 16 2.37 2.11 11.50
N LEU A 17 2.01 0.96 10.94
CA LEU A 17 2.84 -0.24 10.96
C LEU A 17 4.03 -0.12 10.00
N VAL A 18 3.80 0.43 8.81
CA VAL A 18 4.85 0.63 7.79
C VAL A 18 5.87 1.66 8.29
N GLU A 19 5.40 2.73 8.89
CA GLU A 19 6.23 3.79 9.46
C GLU A 19 7.14 3.28 10.57
N LYS A 20 6.58 2.53 11.53
CA LYS A 20 7.36 1.95 12.64
C LYS A 20 8.43 0.97 12.16
N GLN A 21 8.16 0.23 11.08
CA GLN A 21 9.10 -0.75 10.55
C GLN A 21 10.19 -0.14 9.66
N LEU A 22 9.89 0.96 8.98
CA LEU A 22 10.75 1.55 7.96
C LEU A 22 11.45 2.84 8.40
N GLY A 23 10.85 3.63 9.29
CA GLY A 23 11.31 4.97 9.62
C GLY A 23 12.74 5.08 10.15
N CYS A 24 13.28 4.01 10.74
CA CYS A 24 14.67 3.98 11.22
C CYS A 24 15.68 3.42 10.19
N LYS A 25 15.21 2.95 9.00
CA LYS A 25 16.03 2.17 8.07
C LYS A 25 16.15 2.77 6.68
N CYS A 26 15.32 3.75 6.34
CA CYS A 26 15.25 4.34 5.01
C CYS A 26 14.85 5.82 5.09
N SER A 27 15.05 6.56 3.97
CA SER A 27 14.45 7.87 3.81
C SER A 27 12.97 7.70 3.50
N LEU A 28 12.11 8.02 4.46
CA LEU A 28 10.67 7.80 4.38
C LEU A 28 9.93 9.11 4.10
N SER A 29 9.09 9.12 3.07
CA SER A 29 8.16 10.20 2.75
C SER A 29 6.74 9.70 2.82
N ILE A 30 5.88 10.33 3.63
CA ILE A 30 4.47 9.99 3.77
C ILE A 30 3.66 11.07 3.04
N LEU A 31 2.72 10.64 2.21
CA LEU A 31 1.84 11.49 1.41
C LEU A 31 0.41 11.26 1.88
N GLU A 32 -0.21 12.30 2.41
CA GLU A 32 -1.56 12.26 2.95
C GLU A 32 -2.42 13.46 2.53
N ARG A 33 -3.74 13.26 2.48
CA ARG A 33 -4.70 14.36 2.23
C ARG A 33 -4.81 15.31 3.40
N GLU A 34 -4.75 14.77 4.59
CA GLU A 34 -4.75 15.50 5.86
C GLU A 34 -3.43 15.19 6.58
N PRO A 35 -2.31 15.84 6.17
CA PRO A 35 -0.99 15.50 6.68
C PRO A 35 -0.84 15.85 8.16
N GLU A 36 -0.17 14.99 8.89
CA GLU A 36 0.19 15.19 10.29
C GLU A 36 1.72 15.28 10.45
N GLY A 37 2.17 16.19 11.29
CA GLY A 37 3.60 16.31 11.63
C GLY A 37 4.48 16.62 10.43
N ALA A 38 5.30 15.66 10.00
CA ALA A 38 6.25 15.78 8.89
C ALA A 38 5.74 15.21 7.56
N ASP A 39 4.47 14.86 7.47
CA ASP A 39 3.85 14.33 6.28
C ASP A 39 3.76 15.39 5.17
N PHE A 40 3.80 14.93 3.94
CA PHE A 40 3.57 15.77 2.77
C PHE A 40 2.10 15.72 2.36
N LEU A 41 1.60 16.81 1.78
CA LEU A 41 0.32 16.79 1.09
C LEU A 41 0.34 15.77 -0.07
N ASP A 42 -0.78 15.12 -0.32
CA ASP A 42 -0.92 14.12 -1.38
C ASP A 42 -0.54 14.67 -2.77
N SER A 43 -0.78 15.97 -3.01
CA SER A 43 -0.37 16.67 -4.25
C SER A 43 1.14 16.70 -4.49
N ALA A 44 1.96 16.53 -3.45
CA ALA A 44 3.41 16.44 -3.58
C ALA A 44 3.87 15.12 -4.26
N CYS A 45 2.95 14.19 -4.52
CA CYS A 45 3.24 12.92 -5.21
C CYS A 45 3.93 13.14 -6.56
N GLU A 46 3.61 14.22 -7.29
CA GLU A 46 4.19 14.57 -8.58
C GLU A 46 5.72 14.77 -8.53
N TYR A 47 6.24 15.22 -7.40
CA TYR A 47 7.66 15.49 -7.19
C TYR A 47 8.35 14.39 -6.40
N ILE A 48 7.64 13.73 -5.48
CA ILE A 48 8.23 12.76 -4.55
C ILE A 48 8.33 11.38 -5.19
N LEU A 49 7.25 10.87 -5.81
CA LEU A 49 7.18 9.49 -6.28
C LEU A 49 8.21 9.14 -7.36
N PRO A 50 8.54 10.02 -8.32
CA PRO A 50 9.52 9.70 -9.36
C PRO A 50 10.94 9.39 -8.83
N GLU A 51 11.25 9.88 -7.64
CA GLU A 51 12.58 9.77 -7.00
C GLU A 51 12.70 8.55 -6.07
N GLN A 52 11.65 7.72 -5.95
CA GLN A 52 11.62 6.64 -4.97
C GLN A 52 12.15 5.32 -5.51
N ASP A 53 12.74 4.51 -4.61
CA ASP A 53 13.08 3.11 -4.89
C ASP A 53 11.89 2.17 -4.62
N PHE A 54 11.06 2.50 -3.61
CA PHE A 54 9.89 1.73 -3.21
C PHE A 54 8.73 2.66 -2.90
N VAL A 55 7.53 2.28 -3.34
CA VAL A 55 6.31 3.02 -3.05
C VAL A 55 5.23 2.07 -2.54
N PHE A 56 4.72 2.37 -1.34
CA PHE A 56 3.54 1.71 -0.78
C PHE A 56 2.32 2.58 -1.05
N ILE A 57 1.29 2.01 -1.66
CA ILE A 57 0.08 2.73 -2.06
C ILE A 57 -1.11 2.10 -1.38
N THR A 58 -1.94 2.91 -0.72
CA THR A 58 -3.19 2.41 -0.13
C THR A 58 -4.14 1.85 -1.18
N GLY A 59 -4.82 0.73 -0.87
CA GLY A 59 -5.87 0.19 -1.73
C GLY A 59 -7.05 1.14 -1.96
N MET A 60 -7.24 2.15 -1.10
CA MET A 60 -8.24 3.21 -1.27
C MET A 60 -8.07 4.01 -2.57
N THR A 61 -6.87 3.99 -3.15
CA THR A 61 -6.58 4.65 -4.44
C THR A 61 -7.31 4.02 -5.63
N LEU A 62 -7.76 2.77 -5.50
CA LEU A 62 -8.69 2.15 -6.45
C LEU A 62 -10.08 2.79 -6.37
N THR A 63 -10.58 2.99 -5.16
CA THR A 63 -11.91 3.57 -4.91
C THR A 63 -11.98 5.04 -5.33
N ASN A 64 -10.97 5.82 -4.99
CA ASN A 64 -10.90 7.25 -5.33
C ASN A 64 -10.31 7.52 -6.73
N LYS A 65 -9.97 6.48 -7.49
CA LYS A 65 -9.47 6.52 -8.88
C LYS A 65 -8.13 7.23 -9.08
N THR A 66 -7.33 7.37 -8.03
CA THR A 66 -6.00 8.01 -8.13
C THR A 66 -4.87 7.02 -8.47
N LEU A 67 -5.10 5.70 -8.31
CA LEU A 67 -4.08 4.68 -8.53
C LEU A 67 -3.37 4.78 -9.90
N PRO A 68 -4.06 4.96 -11.05
CA PRO A 68 -3.39 5.03 -12.35
C PRO A 68 -2.38 6.18 -12.43
N ARG A 69 -2.70 7.34 -11.83
CA ARG A 69 -1.79 8.47 -11.79
C ARG A 69 -0.58 8.17 -10.92
N LEU A 70 -0.78 7.64 -9.73
CA LEU A 70 0.32 7.30 -8.83
C LEU A 70 1.27 6.28 -9.46
N LEU A 71 0.75 5.22 -10.10
CA LEU A 71 1.56 4.23 -10.80
C LEU A 71 2.35 4.85 -11.97
N SER A 72 1.77 5.79 -12.69
CA SER A 72 2.47 6.49 -13.78
C SER A 72 3.68 7.30 -13.30
N LEU A 73 3.69 7.73 -12.04
CA LEU A 73 4.80 8.45 -11.40
C LEU A 73 5.88 7.50 -10.86
N CYS A 74 5.53 6.25 -10.58
CA CYS A 74 6.42 5.25 -9.96
C CYS A 74 7.25 4.47 -10.99
N ARG A 75 7.71 5.07 -12.08
CA ARG A 75 8.34 4.37 -13.21
C ARG A 75 9.57 3.54 -12.86
N HIS A 76 10.29 3.92 -11.84
CA HIS A 76 11.54 3.28 -11.40
C HIS A 76 11.41 2.62 -10.02
N ALA A 77 10.33 2.86 -9.33
CA ALA A 77 10.07 2.31 -8.00
C ALA A 77 9.42 0.93 -8.07
N LYS A 78 9.74 0.06 -7.12
CA LYS A 78 8.92 -1.12 -6.85
C LYS A 78 7.68 -0.71 -6.07
N THR A 79 6.50 -1.03 -6.62
CA THR A 79 5.22 -0.63 -6.08
C THR A 79 4.54 -1.76 -5.32
N THR A 80 3.95 -1.43 -4.18
CA THR A 80 3.15 -2.37 -3.38
C THR A 80 1.81 -1.74 -3.04
N LEU A 81 0.73 -2.37 -3.48
CA LEU A 81 -0.62 -1.99 -3.06
C LEU A 81 -0.91 -2.60 -1.68
N VAL A 82 -1.33 -1.78 -0.70
CA VAL A 82 -1.37 -2.17 0.72
C VAL A 82 -2.75 -1.92 1.34
N GLY A 83 -3.10 -2.77 2.29
CA GLY A 83 -4.24 -2.56 3.18
C GLY A 83 -5.44 -3.46 2.92
N PRO A 84 -6.46 -3.42 3.79
CA PRO A 84 -7.65 -4.25 3.65
C PRO A 84 -8.50 -3.91 2.41
N SER A 85 -8.36 -2.70 1.89
CA SER A 85 -8.99 -2.25 0.64
C SER A 85 -8.19 -2.60 -0.62
N ALA A 86 -6.99 -3.18 -0.46
CA ALA A 86 -6.20 -3.64 -1.61
C ALA A 86 -6.87 -4.87 -2.24
N THR A 87 -7.35 -4.71 -3.47
CA THR A 87 -7.97 -5.80 -4.22
C THR A 87 -6.92 -6.85 -4.57
N ILE A 88 -7.17 -8.10 -4.16
CA ILE A 88 -6.28 -9.23 -4.41
C ILE A 88 -6.59 -9.78 -5.82
N SER A 89 -6.03 -9.15 -6.83
CA SER A 89 -6.24 -9.54 -8.22
C SER A 89 -4.94 -9.45 -9.04
N PRO A 90 -4.53 -10.54 -9.70
CA PRO A 90 -3.33 -10.57 -10.53
C PRO A 90 -3.34 -9.58 -11.70
N ILE A 91 -4.52 -9.12 -12.13
CA ILE A 91 -4.64 -8.15 -13.22
C ILE A 91 -3.93 -6.82 -12.90
N LEU A 92 -3.81 -6.46 -11.62
CA LEU A 92 -3.14 -5.24 -11.21
C LEU A 92 -1.65 -5.21 -11.57
N PHE A 93 -1.03 -6.37 -11.75
CA PHE A 93 0.36 -6.46 -12.21
C PHE A 93 0.55 -6.01 -13.66
N ASP A 94 -0.49 -6.10 -14.48
CA ASP A 94 -0.46 -5.62 -15.87
C ASP A 94 -0.48 -4.08 -15.92
N PHE A 95 -0.93 -3.44 -14.84
CA PHE A 95 -1.00 -1.98 -14.68
C PHE A 95 0.18 -1.38 -13.91
N GLY A 96 1.19 -2.17 -13.56
CA GLY A 96 2.42 -1.66 -12.96
C GLY A 96 2.51 -1.82 -11.44
N VAL A 97 1.61 -2.58 -10.81
CA VAL A 97 1.78 -3.04 -9.42
C VAL A 97 2.76 -4.21 -9.41
N ASP A 98 3.73 -4.22 -8.48
CA ASP A 98 4.68 -5.34 -8.33
C ASP A 98 4.28 -6.31 -7.22
N CYS A 99 3.59 -5.80 -6.19
CA CYS A 99 3.18 -6.60 -5.05
C CYS A 99 1.83 -6.11 -4.51
N ILE A 100 1.01 -7.04 -4.02
CA ILE A 100 -0.25 -6.75 -3.34
C ILE A 100 -0.15 -7.34 -1.94
N ALA A 101 -0.24 -6.49 -0.92
CA ALA A 101 -0.29 -6.86 0.48
C ALA A 101 -1.71 -6.57 1.01
N GLY A 102 -2.58 -7.51 0.79
CA GLY A 102 -4.00 -7.40 1.08
C GLY A 102 -4.45 -8.18 2.31
N PHE A 103 -5.75 -8.25 2.46
CA PHE A 103 -6.42 -8.95 3.55
C PHE A 103 -7.67 -9.64 3.02
N TYR A 104 -7.93 -10.87 3.46
CA TYR A 104 -9.17 -11.55 3.16
C TYR A 104 -9.87 -12.05 4.43
N ILE A 105 -11.19 -11.95 4.44
CA ILE A 105 -12.03 -12.31 5.58
C ILE A 105 -12.23 -13.83 5.60
N THR A 106 -12.00 -14.45 6.75
CA THR A 106 -12.27 -15.88 7.01
C THR A 106 -13.45 -16.08 7.97
N ASP A 107 -13.78 -15.06 8.76
CA ASP A 107 -14.92 -15.04 9.67
C ASP A 107 -15.82 -13.84 9.32
N ILE A 108 -16.89 -14.13 8.58
CA ILE A 108 -17.81 -13.12 8.03
C ILE A 108 -18.62 -12.46 9.16
N ASP A 109 -19.05 -13.23 10.16
CA ASP A 109 -19.90 -12.71 11.23
C ASP A 109 -19.11 -11.79 12.15
N LEU A 110 -17.89 -12.17 12.48
CA LEU A 110 -16.98 -11.32 13.22
C LEU A 110 -16.68 -10.03 12.44
N ALA A 111 -16.41 -10.14 11.13
CA ALA A 111 -16.15 -8.99 10.28
C ALA A 111 -17.33 -8.02 10.26
N ARG A 112 -18.56 -8.51 10.10
CA ARG A 112 -19.79 -7.70 10.13
C ARG A 112 -19.94 -6.97 11.46
N SER A 113 -19.75 -7.69 12.57
CA SER A 113 -19.82 -7.10 13.91
C SER A 113 -18.81 -5.97 14.07
N MET A 114 -17.57 -6.16 13.63
CA MET A 114 -16.51 -5.15 13.74
C MET A 114 -16.77 -3.93 12.87
N VAL A 115 -17.25 -4.12 11.65
CA VAL A 115 -17.61 -3.02 10.75
C VAL A 115 -18.76 -2.19 11.33
N SER A 116 -19.79 -2.84 11.88
CA SER A 116 -20.94 -2.15 12.50
C SER A 116 -20.57 -1.34 13.74
N GLN A 117 -19.48 -1.71 14.41
CA GLN A 117 -18.94 -1.00 15.57
C GLN A 117 -17.85 0.02 15.22
N ALA A 118 -17.59 0.24 13.93
CA ALA A 118 -16.48 1.10 13.45
C ALA A 118 -15.09 0.69 14.00
N ALA A 119 -14.91 -0.58 14.31
CA ALA A 119 -13.68 -1.12 14.89
C ALA A 119 -12.56 -1.30 13.83
N HIS A 120 -12.06 -0.21 13.31
CA HIS A 120 -11.16 -0.18 12.14
C HIS A 120 -9.90 -1.05 12.26
N ARG A 121 -9.29 -1.11 13.45
CA ARG A 121 -8.06 -1.90 13.66
C ARG A 121 -8.36 -3.37 13.95
N GLU A 122 -9.49 -3.66 14.51
CA GLU A 122 -9.84 -5.00 14.97
C GLU A 122 -10.34 -5.90 13.85
N ILE A 123 -10.69 -5.32 12.69
CA ILE A 123 -11.10 -6.08 11.49
C ILE A 123 -10.06 -7.14 11.10
N PHE A 124 -8.78 -6.91 11.38
CA PHE A 124 -7.71 -7.87 11.11
C PHE A 124 -7.82 -9.18 11.92
N ARG A 125 -8.69 -9.25 12.93
CA ARG A 125 -9.00 -10.49 13.67
C ARG A 125 -9.96 -11.40 12.91
N SER A 126 -10.73 -10.86 11.97
CA SER A 126 -11.72 -11.59 11.19
C SER A 126 -11.17 -12.28 9.95
N GLY A 127 -9.85 -12.25 9.74
CA GLY A 127 -9.28 -12.81 8.53
C GLY A 127 -7.76 -12.94 8.56
N LYS A 128 -7.17 -13.07 7.38
CA LYS A 128 -5.74 -13.29 7.20
C LYS A 128 -5.14 -12.28 6.22
N ARG A 129 -3.91 -11.87 6.50
CA ARG A 129 -3.10 -11.11 5.56
C ARG A 129 -2.56 -12.03 4.47
N ILE A 130 -2.52 -11.53 3.26
CA ILE A 130 -1.95 -12.23 2.10
C ILE A 130 -1.04 -11.28 1.35
N THR A 131 0.07 -11.82 0.87
CA THR A 131 0.97 -11.10 -0.04
C THR A 131 1.02 -11.88 -1.34
N LEU A 132 0.83 -11.18 -2.44
CA LEU A 132 0.92 -11.71 -3.79
C LEU A 132 1.94 -10.90 -4.55
N SER A 133 3.00 -11.53 -5.05
CA SER A 133 4.05 -10.90 -5.83
C SER A 133 3.93 -11.26 -7.30
N LYS A 134 4.19 -10.30 -8.17
CA LYS A 134 4.26 -10.52 -9.62
C LYS A 134 5.28 -11.61 -10.00
N GLU A 135 6.38 -11.68 -9.26
CA GLU A 135 7.47 -12.64 -9.50
C GLU A 135 7.08 -14.09 -9.17
N GLU A 136 6.07 -14.29 -8.29
CA GLU A 136 5.60 -15.62 -7.85
C GLU A 136 4.50 -16.21 -8.73
N LEU A 137 3.97 -15.43 -9.67
CA LEU A 137 2.94 -15.92 -10.58
C LEU A 137 3.56 -16.69 -11.74
N PRO A 138 2.89 -17.79 -12.19
CA PRO A 138 3.28 -18.45 -13.43
C PRO A 138 3.19 -17.45 -14.59
N LYS A 139 4.20 -17.42 -15.44
CA LYS A 139 4.18 -16.58 -16.65
C LYS A 139 2.95 -16.97 -17.47
N ARG A 140 2.10 -16.00 -17.77
CA ARG A 140 1.00 -16.20 -18.71
C ARG A 140 1.62 -16.54 -20.08
N THR A 141 1.35 -17.74 -20.55
CA THR A 141 1.64 -18.16 -21.93
C THR A 141 0.69 -17.49 -22.89
#